data_9a7697ebbab9ea8c4f6b1f23e9996f94
#
_entry.id   9a7697ebbab9ea8c4f6b1f23e9996f94
#
_cell.length_a   1.000
_cell.length_b   1.000
_cell.length_c   1.000
_cell.angle_alpha   90.00
_cell.angle_beta   90.00
_cell.angle_gamma   90.00
#
_symmetry.space_group_name_H-M   'P 1'
#
loop_
_entity.id
_entity.type
_entity.pdbx_description
1 polymer ?
#
loop_
_entity_poly.entity_id
_entity_poly.type
_entity_poly.pdbx_seq_one_letter_code
_entity_poly.pdbx_strand_id
1 'polypeptide(L)'
;MTQSEILKEQAAATSLKYVKSGYKVGLGTGSTVKFALEGLANNLKNGTLKNIEGIATSSSTEKIATELGIPLITFSKVTTLDVYIDGADEIDSSFDMIKGGGGALIREKIVAQNSRLRVIIVDESKLSQKIGERWAVPLEVFPMAVAVEMEYLKTLNAVSQLRLDGSGNPLVTDNGNHILDTNFGEISDARKLSHLLNSRAGIAGHGIFQELADVVIVASEVGVSEIRFGETHKFDSLFKALKYMRSN
;
A
#
# COMPACT_ATOMS: atom_id res chain seq x y z
N MET A 1 -8.65 -21.96 3.10
CA MET A 1 -8.36 -20.52 3.28
C MET A 1 -8.42 -20.17 4.74
N THR A 2 -7.48 -19.40 5.24
CA THR A 2 -7.51 -18.84 6.60
C THR A 2 -8.52 -17.70 6.69
N GLN A 3 -8.96 -17.32 7.89
CA GLN A 3 -9.85 -16.17 8.08
C GLN A 3 -9.28 -14.88 7.46
N SER A 4 -7.98 -14.65 7.63
CA SER A 4 -7.30 -13.49 7.01
C SER A 4 -7.35 -13.51 5.47
N GLU A 5 -7.21 -14.67 4.84
CA GLU A 5 -7.33 -14.80 3.38
C GLU A 5 -8.77 -14.52 2.90
N ILE A 6 -9.78 -14.98 3.66
CA ILE A 6 -11.19 -14.69 3.34
C ILE A 6 -11.45 -13.18 3.38
N LEU A 7 -10.99 -12.49 4.41
CA LEU A 7 -11.14 -11.04 4.52
C LEU A 7 -10.45 -10.29 3.37
N LYS A 8 -9.23 -10.71 3.02
CA LYS A 8 -8.48 -10.12 1.89
C LYS A 8 -9.21 -10.32 0.56
N GLU A 9 -9.75 -11.52 0.31
CA GLU A 9 -10.54 -11.80 -0.88
C GLU A 9 -11.80 -10.93 -0.95
N GLN A 10 -12.53 -10.78 0.16
CA GLN A 10 -13.73 -9.94 0.22
C GLN A 10 -13.43 -8.47 -0.08
N ALA A 11 -12.37 -7.90 0.52
CA ALA A 11 -11.95 -6.54 0.22
C ALA A 11 -11.55 -6.37 -1.24
N ALA A 12 -10.78 -7.32 -1.77
CA ALA A 12 -10.33 -7.34 -3.16
C ALA A 12 -11.52 -7.44 -4.14
N ALA A 13 -12.44 -8.38 -3.93
CA ALA A 13 -13.63 -8.54 -4.77
C ALA A 13 -14.48 -7.26 -4.81
N THR A 14 -14.65 -6.61 -3.65
CA THR A 14 -15.40 -5.35 -3.54
C THR A 14 -14.74 -4.21 -4.32
N SER A 15 -13.41 -4.18 -4.43
CA SER A 15 -12.68 -3.13 -5.17
C SER A 15 -12.90 -3.17 -6.68
N LEU A 16 -13.22 -4.34 -7.24
CA LEU A 16 -13.37 -4.52 -8.68
C LEU A 16 -14.54 -3.72 -9.28
N LYS A 17 -15.53 -3.31 -8.47
CA LYS A 17 -16.62 -2.43 -8.94
C LYS A 17 -16.12 -1.05 -9.40
N TYR A 18 -14.92 -0.66 -9.00
CA TYR A 18 -14.28 0.59 -9.42
C TYR A 18 -13.55 0.47 -10.76
N VAL A 19 -13.42 -0.74 -11.31
CA VAL A 19 -12.78 -0.97 -12.61
C VAL A 19 -13.86 -1.03 -13.69
N LYS A 20 -13.69 -0.30 -14.79
CA LYS A 20 -14.57 -0.31 -15.94
C LYS A 20 -13.79 -0.69 -17.20
N SER A 21 -14.47 -1.25 -18.18
CA SER A 21 -13.85 -1.57 -19.47
C SER A 21 -13.18 -0.35 -20.10
N GLY A 22 -11.99 -0.53 -20.65
CA GLY A 22 -11.17 0.53 -21.23
C GLY A 22 -10.24 1.24 -20.24
N TYR A 23 -10.33 0.94 -18.92
CA TYR A 23 -9.52 1.61 -17.90
C TYR A 23 -8.05 1.21 -17.94
N LYS A 24 -7.21 2.19 -17.59
CA LYS A 24 -5.80 2.00 -17.22
C LYS A 24 -5.73 1.85 -15.70
N VAL A 25 -5.29 0.69 -15.24
CA VAL A 25 -5.37 0.29 -13.83
C VAL A 25 -3.98 0.23 -13.22
N GLY A 26 -3.77 0.94 -12.11
CA GLY A 26 -2.60 0.76 -11.26
C GLY A 26 -2.76 -0.52 -10.43
N LEU A 27 -1.83 -1.44 -10.59
CA LEU A 27 -1.82 -2.74 -9.93
C LEU A 27 -0.82 -2.72 -8.78
N GLY A 28 -1.32 -2.68 -7.56
CA GLY A 28 -0.55 -2.63 -6.33
C GLY A 28 0.27 -3.89 -6.05
N THR A 29 0.86 -3.97 -4.86
CA THR A 29 1.71 -5.08 -4.43
C THR A 29 1.23 -5.63 -3.09
N GLY A 30 1.25 -6.96 -2.95
CA GLY A 30 0.98 -7.64 -1.68
C GLY A 30 -0.11 -8.70 -1.74
N SER A 31 -0.32 -9.37 -0.60
CA SER A 31 -1.19 -10.55 -0.52
C SER A 31 -2.67 -10.25 -0.79
N THR A 32 -3.16 -9.06 -0.41
CA THR A 32 -4.53 -8.64 -0.68
C THR A 32 -4.73 -8.32 -2.15
N VAL A 33 -3.72 -7.66 -2.76
CA VAL A 33 -3.74 -7.30 -4.19
C VAL A 33 -3.77 -8.53 -5.08
N LYS A 34 -3.12 -9.63 -4.69
CA LYS A 34 -3.14 -10.88 -5.45
C LYS A 34 -4.59 -11.33 -5.73
N PHE A 35 -5.49 -11.27 -4.75
CA PHE A 35 -6.90 -11.59 -4.95
C PHE A 35 -7.59 -10.60 -5.91
N ALA A 36 -7.22 -9.31 -5.88
CA ALA A 36 -7.74 -8.34 -6.84
C ALA A 36 -7.28 -8.63 -8.28
N LEU A 37 -6.01 -9.04 -8.46
CA LEU A 37 -5.47 -9.45 -9.77
C LEU A 37 -6.19 -10.70 -10.30
N GLU A 38 -6.41 -11.71 -9.46
CA GLU A 38 -7.15 -12.92 -9.81
C GLU A 38 -8.59 -12.59 -10.23
N GLY A 39 -9.27 -11.74 -9.47
CA GLY A 39 -10.62 -11.28 -9.80
C GLY A 39 -10.67 -10.44 -11.08
N LEU A 40 -9.69 -9.56 -11.31
CA LEU A 40 -9.57 -8.78 -12.52
C LEU A 40 -9.35 -9.68 -13.75
N ALA A 41 -8.47 -10.65 -13.64
CA ALA A 41 -8.20 -11.64 -14.70
C ALA A 41 -9.43 -12.47 -15.02
N ASN A 42 -10.19 -12.91 -14.02
CA ASN A 42 -11.45 -13.61 -14.21
C ASN A 42 -12.49 -12.77 -14.95
N ASN A 43 -12.59 -11.45 -14.61
CA ASN A 43 -13.50 -10.52 -15.29
C ASN A 43 -13.08 -10.25 -16.75
N LEU A 44 -11.80 -10.26 -17.05
CA LEU A 44 -11.29 -10.19 -18.42
C LEU A 44 -11.60 -11.47 -19.19
N LYS A 45 -11.37 -12.64 -18.60
CA LYS A 45 -11.55 -13.94 -19.22
C LYS A 45 -13.04 -14.23 -19.53
N ASN A 46 -13.95 -13.86 -18.63
CA ASN A 46 -15.41 -14.07 -18.83
C ASN A 46 -16.07 -12.95 -19.64
N GLY A 47 -15.32 -11.91 -20.05
CA GLY A 47 -15.83 -10.80 -20.87
C GLY A 47 -16.61 -9.71 -20.13
N THR A 48 -16.71 -9.78 -18.78
CA THR A 48 -17.31 -8.72 -17.94
C THR A 48 -16.54 -7.41 -18.07
N LEU A 49 -15.21 -7.50 -18.14
CA LEU A 49 -14.32 -6.36 -18.43
C LEU A 49 -13.61 -6.59 -19.77
N LYS A 50 -13.37 -5.52 -20.51
CA LYS A 50 -12.68 -5.53 -21.80
C LYS A 50 -11.70 -4.36 -21.88
N ASN A 51 -10.62 -4.56 -22.64
CA ASN A 51 -9.66 -3.50 -22.96
C ASN A 51 -9.04 -2.85 -21.71
N ILE A 52 -8.77 -3.64 -20.67
CA ILE A 52 -8.02 -3.20 -19.48
C ILE A 52 -6.53 -3.33 -19.78
N GLU A 53 -5.78 -2.33 -19.35
CA GLU A 53 -4.31 -2.38 -19.33
C GLU A 53 -3.81 -1.94 -17.95
N GLY A 54 -2.84 -2.66 -17.40
CA GLY A 54 -2.31 -2.43 -16.06
C GLY A 54 -0.91 -1.84 -16.04
N ILE A 55 -0.60 -1.06 -14.99
CA ILE A 55 0.78 -0.72 -14.61
C ILE A 55 1.05 -1.35 -13.25
N ALA A 56 2.00 -2.27 -13.18
CA ALA A 56 2.40 -2.95 -11.97
C ALA A 56 3.35 -2.10 -11.11
N THR A 57 3.18 -2.16 -9.79
CA THR A 57 4.02 -1.44 -8.82
C THR A 57 5.26 -2.20 -8.39
N SER A 58 5.42 -3.45 -8.80
CA SER A 58 6.59 -4.27 -8.51
C SER A 58 6.82 -5.33 -9.59
N SER A 59 8.05 -5.84 -9.67
CA SER A 59 8.39 -6.98 -10.54
C SER A 59 7.60 -8.23 -10.17
N SER A 60 7.28 -8.42 -8.88
CA SER A 60 6.44 -9.53 -8.44
C SER A 60 5.00 -9.40 -8.93
N THR A 61 4.42 -8.20 -8.88
CA THR A 61 3.08 -7.92 -9.42
C THR A 61 3.04 -8.05 -10.93
N GLU A 62 4.08 -7.56 -11.63
CA GLU A 62 4.23 -7.71 -13.08
C GLU A 62 4.21 -9.19 -13.50
N LYS A 63 4.97 -10.03 -12.79
CA LYS A 63 4.99 -11.47 -13.01
C LYS A 63 3.61 -12.10 -12.84
N ILE A 64 2.94 -11.84 -11.71
CA ILE A 64 1.60 -12.39 -11.43
C ILE A 64 0.59 -11.92 -12.49
N ALA A 65 0.57 -10.62 -12.81
CA ALA A 65 -0.36 -10.08 -13.81
C ALA A 65 -0.13 -10.72 -15.20
N THR A 66 1.13 -10.92 -15.59
CA THR A 66 1.50 -11.61 -16.85
C THR A 66 1.02 -13.06 -16.86
N GLU A 67 1.24 -13.81 -15.77
CA GLU A 67 0.80 -15.21 -15.63
C GLU A 67 -0.73 -15.32 -15.69
N LEU A 68 -1.44 -14.32 -15.17
CA LEU A 68 -2.89 -14.25 -15.20
C LEU A 68 -3.48 -13.73 -16.53
N GLY A 69 -2.62 -13.29 -17.48
CA GLY A 69 -3.04 -12.76 -18.77
C GLY A 69 -3.60 -11.35 -18.74
N ILE A 70 -3.28 -10.55 -17.71
CA ILE A 70 -3.64 -9.14 -17.64
C ILE A 70 -2.70 -8.34 -18.53
N PRO A 71 -3.20 -7.60 -19.55
CA PRO A 71 -2.34 -6.78 -20.41
C PRO A 71 -1.63 -5.68 -19.62
N LEU A 72 -0.31 -5.56 -19.81
CA LEU A 72 0.51 -4.57 -19.11
C LEU A 72 1.01 -3.48 -20.06
N ILE A 73 1.09 -2.26 -19.53
CA ILE A 73 1.67 -1.09 -20.17
C ILE A 73 2.64 -0.39 -19.22
N THR A 74 3.29 0.64 -19.69
CA THR A 74 4.21 1.46 -18.89
C THR A 74 3.83 2.95 -19.00
N PHE A 75 4.37 3.79 -18.13
CA PHE A 75 4.20 5.24 -18.16
C PHE A 75 4.79 5.91 -19.42
N SER A 76 5.53 5.19 -20.25
CA SER A 76 5.90 5.69 -21.58
C SER A 76 4.72 5.78 -22.55
N LYS A 77 3.63 5.05 -22.30
CA LYS A 77 2.42 5.06 -23.12
C LYS A 77 1.29 5.92 -22.55
N VAL A 78 1.22 6.05 -21.25
CA VAL A 78 0.19 6.83 -20.55
C VAL A 78 0.81 7.53 -19.34
N THR A 79 0.30 8.71 -18.99
CA THR A 79 0.76 9.48 -17.82
C THR A 79 -0.26 9.53 -16.70
N THR A 80 -1.46 9.02 -16.93
CA THR A 80 -2.55 9.03 -15.94
C THR A 80 -3.30 7.71 -15.99
N LEU A 81 -3.58 7.17 -14.82
CA LEU A 81 -4.38 5.96 -14.61
C LEU A 81 -5.80 6.32 -14.16
N ASP A 82 -6.78 5.49 -14.51
CA ASP A 82 -8.17 5.71 -14.12
C ASP A 82 -8.41 5.30 -12.67
N VAL A 83 -7.84 4.18 -12.25
CA VAL A 83 -7.94 3.66 -10.88
C VAL A 83 -6.66 2.94 -10.47
N TYR A 84 -6.30 3.11 -9.23
CA TYR A 84 -5.25 2.35 -8.55
C TYR A 84 -5.88 1.51 -7.45
N ILE A 85 -5.52 0.23 -7.37
CA ILE A 85 -5.96 -0.69 -6.31
C ILE A 85 -4.73 -1.24 -5.62
N ASP A 86 -4.62 -1.00 -4.30
CA ASP A 86 -3.51 -1.50 -3.50
C ASP A 86 -3.90 -1.73 -2.03
N GLY A 87 -3.03 -2.39 -1.28
CA GLY A 87 -3.14 -2.55 0.16
C GLY A 87 -2.47 -1.41 0.94
N ALA A 88 -2.57 -1.51 2.26
CA ALA A 88 -1.75 -0.73 3.18
C ALA A 88 -1.27 -1.64 4.31
N ASP A 89 -0.11 -1.31 4.89
CA ASP A 89 0.41 -2.01 6.06
C ASP A 89 -0.24 -1.47 7.35
N GLU A 90 -0.54 -0.17 7.37
CA GLU A 90 -1.27 0.53 8.42
C GLU A 90 -2.03 1.72 7.82
N ILE A 91 -3.21 2.05 8.36
CA ILE A 91 -4.02 3.20 7.96
C ILE A 91 -4.80 3.76 9.13
N ASP A 92 -4.89 5.09 9.23
CA ASP A 92 -5.68 5.79 10.25
C ASP A 92 -6.92 6.51 9.66
N SER A 93 -7.70 7.14 10.54
CA SER A 93 -8.95 7.83 10.18
C SER A 93 -8.75 9.08 9.31
N SER A 94 -7.54 9.60 9.22
CA SER A 94 -7.17 10.69 8.32
C SER A 94 -6.82 10.18 6.92
N PHE A 95 -6.81 8.86 6.71
CA PHE A 95 -6.32 8.16 5.52
C PHE A 95 -4.83 8.35 5.28
N ASP A 96 -4.09 8.71 6.34
CA ASP A 96 -2.65 8.57 6.35
C ASP A 96 -2.31 7.09 6.43
N MET A 97 -1.35 6.63 5.63
CA MET A 97 -1.00 5.21 5.52
C MET A 97 0.50 4.99 5.69
N ILE A 98 0.84 3.81 6.21
CA ILE A 98 2.17 3.22 6.03
C ILE A 98 2.05 2.11 4.98
N LYS A 99 2.95 2.14 3.99
CA LYS A 99 3.08 1.16 2.92
C LYS A 99 4.55 0.80 2.69
N GLY A 100 4.79 -0.23 1.92
CA GLY A 100 6.13 -0.67 1.58
C GLY A 100 6.62 -1.90 2.37
N GLY A 101 5.73 -2.59 3.08
CA GLY A 101 6.04 -3.89 3.68
C GLY A 101 6.59 -4.90 2.67
N GLY A 102 6.12 -4.85 1.42
CA GLY A 102 6.62 -5.63 0.29
C GLY A 102 7.86 -5.06 -0.43
N GLY A 103 8.40 -3.92 0.00
CA GLY A 103 9.58 -3.30 -0.61
C GLY A 103 9.32 -2.48 -1.88
N ALA A 104 8.07 -2.22 -2.25
CA ALA A 104 7.70 -1.58 -3.51
C ALA A 104 7.29 -0.09 -3.37
N LEU A 105 7.52 0.52 -2.21
CA LEU A 105 6.95 1.81 -1.77
C LEU A 105 7.10 2.96 -2.79
N ILE A 106 8.24 3.08 -3.47
CA ILE A 106 8.48 4.16 -4.45
C ILE A 106 7.59 3.96 -5.67
N ARG A 107 7.56 2.75 -6.25
CA ARG A 107 6.73 2.45 -7.41
C ARG A 107 5.24 2.53 -7.06
N GLU A 108 4.83 2.07 -5.88
CA GLU A 108 3.47 2.22 -5.36
C GLU A 108 3.08 3.70 -5.28
N LYS A 109 3.96 4.57 -4.74
CA LYS A 109 3.71 6.00 -4.62
C LYS A 109 3.62 6.69 -5.98
N ILE A 110 4.50 6.36 -6.93
CA ILE A 110 4.45 6.86 -8.31
C ILE A 110 3.11 6.52 -8.96
N VAL A 111 2.67 5.28 -8.85
CA VAL A 111 1.40 4.83 -9.44
C VAL A 111 0.21 5.50 -8.76
N ALA A 112 0.20 5.59 -7.43
CA ALA A 112 -0.86 6.28 -6.68
C ALA A 112 -0.99 7.77 -7.05
N GLN A 113 0.15 8.48 -7.15
CA GLN A 113 0.19 9.91 -7.52
C GLN A 113 -0.34 10.18 -8.93
N ASN A 114 -0.22 9.22 -9.84
CA ASN A 114 -0.65 9.34 -11.23
C ASN A 114 -2.00 8.65 -11.50
N SER A 115 -2.78 8.38 -10.46
CA SER A 115 -4.10 7.75 -10.54
C SER A 115 -5.21 8.73 -10.17
N ARG A 116 -6.31 8.73 -10.93
CA ARG A 116 -7.49 9.57 -10.67
C ARG A 116 -8.28 9.13 -9.46
N LEU A 117 -8.33 7.82 -9.22
CA LEU A 117 -9.01 7.22 -8.09
C LEU A 117 -8.09 6.19 -7.43
N ARG A 118 -7.90 6.31 -6.12
CA ARG A 118 -7.07 5.40 -5.31
C ARG A 118 -7.96 4.63 -4.35
N VAL A 119 -8.09 3.33 -4.59
CA VAL A 119 -8.88 2.38 -3.81
C VAL A 119 -7.93 1.52 -3.00
N ILE A 120 -7.98 1.67 -1.69
CA ILE A 120 -7.13 0.92 -0.75
C ILE A 120 -7.95 -0.22 -0.16
N ILE A 121 -7.41 -1.43 -0.24
CA ILE A 121 -8.05 -2.67 0.21
C ILE A 121 -7.29 -3.26 1.38
N VAL A 122 -7.96 -3.37 2.52
CA VAL A 122 -7.35 -3.84 3.77
C VAL A 122 -8.28 -4.79 4.52
N ASP A 123 -7.69 -5.64 5.35
CA ASP A 123 -8.41 -6.26 6.45
C ASP A 123 -8.35 -5.38 7.71
N GLU A 124 -9.22 -5.67 8.68
CA GLU A 124 -9.34 -4.88 9.91
C GLU A 124 -8.07 -4.80 10.77
N SER A 125 -7.09 -5.71 10.55
CA SER A 125 -5.83 -5.68 11.30
C SER A 125 -4.93 -4.49 10.93
N LYS A 126 -5.24 -3.82 9.79
CA LYS A 126 -4.48 -2.69 9.27
C LYS A 126 -4.95 -1.33 9.80
N LEU A 127 -6.06 -1.32 10.53
CA LEU A 127 -6.60 -0.09 11.10
C LEU A 127 -5.85 0.28 12.39
N SER A 128 -5.46 1.53 12.51
CA SER A 128 -4.83 2.13 13.69
C SER A 128 -5.51 3.45 14.06
N GLN A 129 -5.31 3.91 15.29
CA GLN A 129 -5.76 5.22 15.71
C GLN A 129 -4.88 6.32 15.12
N LYS A 130 -3.57 6.04 15.06
CA LYS A 130 -2.54 6.83 14.39
C LYS A 130 -1.57 5.88 13.69
N ILE A 131 -1.05 6.28 12.55
CA ILE A 131 0.01 5.51 11.88
C ILE A 131 1.30 5.51 12.70
N GLY A 132 2.09 4.45 12.55
CA GLY A 132 3.31 4.21 13.34
C GLY A 132 3.05 3.51 14.67
N GLU A 133 1.78 3.25 15.02
CA GLU A 133 1.37 2.54 16.22
C GLU A 133 1.74 1.05 16.14
N ARG A 134 1.66 0.47 14.95
CA ARG A 134 1.83 -0.97 14.71
C ARG A 134 2.90 -1.31 13.70
N TRP A 135 3.21 -0.39 12.78
CA TRP A 135 4.10 -0.66 11.68
C TRP A 135 5.24 0.35 11.62
N ALA A 136 6.47 -0.14 11.50
CA ALA A 136 7.62 0.71 11.21
C ALA A 136 7.49 1.31 9.80
N VAL A 137 7.93 2.54 9.62
CA VAL A 137 7.95 3.20 8.31
C VAL A 137 9.11 2.66 7.48
N PRO A 138 8.86 1.99 6.34
CA PRO A 138 9.94 1.61 5.44
C PRO A 138 10.50 2.85 4.74
N LEU A 139 11.81 3.00 4.75
CA LEU A 139 12.55 4.03 4.02
C LEU A 139 13.40 3.35 2.96
N GLU A 140 13.19 3.68 1.69
CA GLU A 140 14.07 3.22 0.63
C GLU A 140 15.28 4.14 0.55
N VAL A 141 16.47 3.59 0.76
CA VAL A 141 17.73 4.34 0.90
C VAL A 141 18.76 3.85 -0.08
N PHE A 142 19.59 4.77 -0.60
CA PHE A 142 20.73 4.38 -1.43
C PHE A 142 21.71 3.53 -0.63
N PRO A 143 22.27 2.44 -1.19
CA PRO A 143 23.16 1.53 -0.46
C PRO A 143 24.31 2.23 0.27
N MET A 144 24.92 3.22 -0.37
CA MET A 144 26.02 4.00 0.23
C MET A 144 25.60 4.87 1.40
N ALA A 145 24.30 5.19 1.52
CA ALA A 145 23.77 6.11 2.52
C ALA A 145 23.24 5.42 3.79
N VAL A 146 23.14 4.09 3.81
CA VAL A 146 22.53 3.32 4.91
C VAL A 146 23.02 3.78 6.28
N ALA A 147 24.34 3.81 6.49
CA ALA A 147 24.91 4.15 7.81
C ALA A 147 24.64 5.61 8.20
N VAL A 148 24.79 6.55 7.26
CA VAL A 148 24.60 7.98 7.57
C VAL A 148 23.12 8.32 7.79
N GLU A 149 22.21 7.66 7.08
CA GLU A 149 20.78 7.86 7.31
C GLU A 149 20.33 7.22 8.63
N MET A 150 20.88 6.06 9.02
CA MET A 150 20.60 5.48 10.35
C MET A 150 21.03 6.44 11.48
N GLU A 151 22.20 7.08 11.37
CA GLU A 151 22.63 8.08 12.36
C GLU A 151 21.72 9.33 12.38
N TYR A 152 21.30 9.81 11.21
CA TYR A 152 20.34 10.91 11.14
C TYR A 152 18.99 10.53 11.80
N LEU A 153 18.46 9.34 11.52
CA LEU A 153 17.19 8.89 12.07
C LEU A 153 17.20 8.78 13.60
N LYS A 154 18.35 8.47 14.21
CA LYS A 154 18.52 8.55 15.68
C LYS A 154 18.30 9.96 16.22
N THR A 155 18.65 11.00 15.47
CA THR A 155 18.41 12.40 15.89
C THR A 155 16.91 12.74 15.93
N LEU A 156 16.08 11.95 15.25
CA LEU A 156 14.63 12.03 15.30
C LEU A 156 14.03 11.09 16.36
N ASN A 157 14.85 10.53 17.27
CA ASN A 157 14.47 9.53 18.26
C ASN A 157 13.88 8.25 17.64
N ALA A 158 14.25 7.91 16.42
CA ALA A 158 13.77 6.72 15.73
C ALA A 158 14.75 5.56 15.84
N VAL A 159 14.22 4.34 15.81
CA VAL A 159 14.98 3.09 15.77
C VAL A 159 14.85 2.49 14.38
N SER A 160 15.98 2.38 13.67
CA SER A 160 16.01 1.86 12.30
C SER A 160 16.73 0.52 12.24
N GLN A 161 16.21 -0.37 11.41
CA GLN A 161 16.81 -1.67 11.12
C GLN A 161 16.91 -1.88 9.61
N LEU A 162 18.09 -2.29 9.13
CA LEU A 162 18.26 -2.69 7.73
C LEU A 162 17.44 -3.96 7.46
N ARG A 163 16.56 -3.90 6.45
CA ARG A 163 15.74 -5.05 6.07
C ARG A 163 16.62 -6.09 5.37
N LEU A 164 16.48 -7.33 5.81
CA LEU A 164 17.19 -8.46 5.23
C LEU A 164 16.23 -9.32 4.38
N ASP A 165 16.80 -9.98 3.38
CA ASP A 165 16.12 -11.03 2.62
C ASP A 165 16.08 -12.36 3.40
N GLY A 166 15.44 -13.39 2.81
CA GLY A 166 15.36 -14.73 3.42
C GLY A 166 16.71 -15.44 3.61
N SER A 167 17.79 -14.94 3.02
CA SER A 167 19.16 -15.46 3.15
C SER A 167 20.00 -14.67 4.16
N GLY A 168 19.44 -13.61 4.77
CA GLY A 168 20.14 -12.74 5.72
C GLY A 168 21.00 -11.65 5.09
N ASN A 169 20.88 -11.43 3.77
CA ASN A 169 21.54 -10.33 3.08
C ASN A 169 20.65 -9.10 3.07
N PRO A 170 21.21 -7.88 2.93
CA PRO A 170 20.41 -6.68 2.72
C PRO A 170 19.43 -6.87 1.56
N LEU A 171 18.13 -6.65 1.82
CA LEU A 171 17.12 -6.71 0.77
C LEU A 171 17.40 -5.61 -0.27
N VAL A 172 17.36 -6.00 -1.55
CA VAL A 172 17.51 -5.07 -2.68
C VAL A 172 16.13 -4.86 -3.31
N THR A 173 15.70 -3.59 -3.39
CA THR A 173 14.42 -3.22 -4.02
C THR A 173 14.50 -3.37 -5.54
N ASP A 174 13.35 -3.34 -6.22
CA ASP A 174 13.27 -3.29 -7.69
C ASP A 174 13.98 -2.07 -8.31
N ASN A 175 14.37 -1.09 -7.50
CA ASN A 175 15.09 0.11 -7.90
C ASN A 175 16.61 0.04 -7.58
N GLY A 176 17.09 -1.08 -7.02
CA GLY A 176 18.49 -1.29 -6.65
C GLY A 176 18.90 -0.67 -5.32
N ASN A 177 17.95 -0.25 -4.50
CA ASN A 177 18.18 0.37 -3.19
C ASN A 177 17.97 -0.63 -2.05
N HIS A 178 18.26 -0.20 -0.80
CA HIS A 178 17.97 -0.94 0.42
C HIS A 178 16.78 -0.34 1.18
N ILE A 179 16.26 -1.07 2.18
CA ILE A 179 15.18 -0.59 3.04
C ILE A 179 15.65 -0.52 4.48
N LEU A 180 15.40 0.63 5.11
CA LEU A 180 15.45 0.79 6.55
C LEU A 180 14.02 0.77 7.09
N ASP A 181 13.68 -0.26 7.87
CA ASP A 181 12.45 -0.29 8.66
C ASP A 181 12.66 0.58 9.89
N THR A 182 11.97 1.71 9.94
CA THR A 182 12.22 2.76 10.93
C THR A 182 11.00 2.97 11.82
N ASN A 183 11.17 2.69 13.11
CA ASN A 183 10.15 2.91 14.11
C ASN A 183 10.29 4.31 14.70
N PHE A 184 9.30 5.17 14.47
CA PHE A 184 9.17 6.50 15.04
C PHE A 184 8.21 6.54 16.25
N GLY A 185 7.59 5.39 16.61
CA GLY A 185 6.43 5.36 17.47
C GLY A 185 5.21 5.93 16.76
N GLU A 186 4.19 6.31 17.53
CA GLU A 186 2.97 6.97 17.03
C GLU A 186 3.33 8.30 16.33
N ILE A 187 2.94 8.42 15.06
CA ILE A 187 3.27 9.59 14.23
C ILE A 187 2.16 10.63 14.38
N SER A 188 2.42 11.64 15.20
CA SER A 188 1.45 12.71 15.46
C SER A 188 1.32 13.71 14.31
N ASP A 189 2.39 13.92 13.53
CA ASP A 189 2.44 14.83 12.39
C ASP A 189 3.19 14.16 11.22
N ALA A 190 2.42 13.39 10.44
CA ALA A 190 2.92 12.65 9.29
C ALA A 190 3.46 13.59 8.20
N ARG A 191 2.89 14.79 8.03
CA ARG A 191 3.34 15.77 7.03
C ARG A 191 4.71 16.33 7.37
N LYS A 192 4.93 16.70 8.63
CA LYS A 192 6.23 17.18 9.11
C LYS A 192 7.30 16.10 8.97
N LEU A 193 6.99 14.85 9.36
CA LEU A 193 7.92 13.74 9.24
C LEU A 193 8.25 13.47 7.77
N SER A 194 7.26 13.43 6.89
CA SER A 194 7.47 13.27 5.44
C SER A 194 8.39 14.34 4.86
N HIS A 195 8.20 15.60 5.28
CA HIS A 195 9.07 16.70 4.84
C HIS A 195 10.53 16.51 5.28
N LEU A 196 10.76 16.12 6.54
CA LEU A 196 12.10 15.83 7.05
C LEU A 196 12.77 14.69 6.29
N LEU A 197 12.05 13.60 6.01
CA LEU A 197 12.58 12.46 5.28
C LEU A 197 12.89 12.83 3.82
N ASN A 198 12.01 13.57 3.16
CA ASN A 198 12.21 14.04 1.78
C ASN A 198 13.37 15.04 1.62
N SER A 199 13.81 15.69 2.71
CA SER A 199 14.95 16.60 2.68
C SER A 199 16.31 15.89 2.66
N ARG A 200 16.33 14.56 2.83
CA ARG A 200 17.56 13.75 2.91
C ARG A 200 17.90 13.16 1.53
N ALA A 201 19.06 13.54 1.01
CA ALA A 201 19.53 13.03 -0.29
C ALA A 201 19.79 11.50 -0.30
N GLY A 202 20.08 10.92 0.86
CA GLY A 202 20.29 9.47 0.99
C GLY A 202 19.01 8.64 1.02
N ILE A 203 17.84 9.28 1.21
CA ILE A 203 16.54 8.64 1.24
C ILE A 203 15.87 8.85 -0.12
N ALA A 204 15.76 7.78 -0.91
CA ALA A 204 15.08 7.82 -2.21
C ALA A 204 13.56 7.97 -2.07
N GLY A 205 12.99 7.49 -0.96
CA GLY A 205 11.57 7.65 -0.64
C GLY A 205 11.20 6.96 0.67
N HIS A 206 9.99 7.21 1.16
CA HIS A 206 9.51 6.70 2.44
C HIS A 206 8.08 6.15 2.32
N GLY A 207 7.72 5.22 3.22
CA GLY A 207 6.45 4.52 3.26
C GLY A 207 5.28 5.30 3.87
N ILE A 208 5.42 6.58 4.19
CA ILE A 208 4.28 7.42 4.60
C ILE A 208 3.56 7.90 3.34
N PHE A 209 2.27 7.57 3.21
CA PHE A 209 1.40 7.95 2.10
C PHE A 209 0.28 8.83 2.62
N GLN A 210 0.27 10.08 2.19
CA GLN A 210 -0.71 11.09 2.57
C GLN A 210 -1.48 11.56 1.35
N GLU A 211 -2.79 11.77 1.48
CA GLU A 211 -3.65 12.23 0.39
C GLU A 211 -3.61 11.27 -0.85
N LEU A 212 -3.28 10.00 -0.61
CA LEU A 212 -3.14 8.95 -1.64
C LEU A 212 -4.12 7.79 -1.44
N ALA A 213 -5.26 8.07 -0.78
CA ALA A 213 -6.40 7.17 -0.67
C ALA A 213 -7.69 7.99 -0.82
N ASP A 214 -8.56 7.60 -1.75
CA ASP A 214 -9.88 8.22 -1.95
C ASP A 214 -10.99 7.35 -1.37
N VAL A 215 -10.78 6.04 -1.42
CA VAL A 215 -11.70 5.02 -0.90
C VAL A 215 -10.89 3.96 -0.18
N VAL A 216 -11.33 3.62 1.02
CA VAL A 216 -10.78 2.50 1.81
C VAL A 216 -11.87 1.43 1.93
N ILE A 217 -11.56 0.23 1.50
CA ILE A 217 -12.42 -0.95 1.64
C ILE A 217 -11.83 -1.81 2.75
N VAL A 218 -12.56 -1.93 3.84
CA VAL A 218 -12.16 -2.69 5.01
C VAL A 218 -12.99 -3.96 5.11
N ALA A 219 -12.39 -5.11 4.98
CA ALA A 219 -13.03 -6.38 5.32
C ALA A 219 -12.75 -6.74 6.78
N SER A 220 -13.80 -7.12 7.48
CA SER A 220 -13.78 -7.43 8.91
C SER A 220 -14.76 -8.54 9.26
N GLU A 221 -14.73 -9.01 10.49
CA GLU A 221 -15.68 -10.01 11.00
C GLU A 221 -17.15 -9.54 10.96
N VAL A 222 -17.38 -8.22 10.96
CA VAL A 222 -18.73 -7.62 10.85
C VAL A 222 -19.15 -7.36 9.39
N GLY A 223 -18.31 -7.75 8.41
CA GLY A 223 -18.56 -7.58 6.98
C GLY A 223 -17.60 -6.59 6.31
N VAL A 224 -17.94 -6.20 5.08
CA VAL A 224 -17.13 -5.27 4.29
C VAL A 224 -17.68 -3.86 4.40
N SER A 225 -16.82 -2.93 4.82
CA SER A 225 -17.13 -1.50 4.92
C SER A 225 -16.39 -0.72 3.84
N GLU A 226 -17.08 0.21 3.20
CA GLU A 226 -16.50 1.16 2.26
C GLU A 226 -16.56 2.56 2.85
N ILE A 227 -15.41 3.19 2.97
CA ILE A 227 -15.24 4.50 3.59
C ILE A 227 -14.56 5.41 2.57
N ARG A 228 -15.14 6.58 2.32
CA ARG A 228 -14.56 7.58 1.42
C ARG A 228 -13.79 8.62 2.19
N PHE A 229 -12.81 9.22 1.55
CA PHE A 229 -12.07 10.34 2.14
C PHE A 229 -13.03 11.41 2.65
N GLY A 230 -12.81 11.87 3.89
CA GLY A 230 -13.69 12.81 4.59
C GLY A 230 -14.80 12.17 5.44
N GLU A 231 -15.07 10.86 5.31
CA GLU A 231 -16.02 10.12 6.13
C GLU A 231 -15.37 9.54 7.41
N THR A 232 -14.58 10.36 8.11
CA THR A 232 -13.81 9.93 9.31
C THR A 232 -14.68 9.31 10.38
N HIS A 233 -15.92 9.79 10.55
CA HIS A 233 -16.88 9.23 11.50
C HIS A 233 -17.22 7.76 11.24
N LYS A 234 -17.24 7.32 9.97
CA LYS A 234 -17.48 5.92 9.63
C LYS A 234 -16.27 5.05 10.00
N PHE A 235 -15.06 5.56 9.74
CA PHE A 235 -13.83 4.88 10.13
C PHE A 235 -13.77 4.70 11.65
N ASP A 236 -13.96 5.79 12.40
CA ASP A 236 -13.92 5.77 13.86
C ASP A 236 -14.98 4.85 14.47
N SER A 237 -16.18 4.84 13.89
CA SER A 237 -17.25 3.95 14.33
C SER A 237 -16.90 2.48 14.11
N LEU A 238 -16.38 2.14 12.93
CA LEU A 238 -15.92 0.78 12.62
C LEU A 238 -14.77 0.38 13.55
N PHE A 239 -13.75 1.24 13.69
CA PHE A 239 -12.58 0.97 14.54
C PHE A 239 -12.97 0.73 16.00
N LYS A 240 -13.88 1.53 16.55
CA LYS A 240 -14.40 1.35 17.91
C LYS A 240 -15.17 0.05 18.08
N ALA A 241 -16.02 -0.30 17.11
CA ALA A 241 -16.78 -1.55 17.14
C ALA A 241 -15.86 -2.78 17.15
N LEU A 242 -14.85 -2.80 16.27
CA LEU A 242 -13.87 -3.88 16.20
C LEU A 242 -13.00 -3.98 17.47
N LYS A 243 -12.61 -2.84 18.05
CA LYS A 243 -11.86 -2.81 19.31
C LYS A 243 -12.69 -3.38 20.47
N TYR A 244 -13.98 -3.04 20.54
CA TYR A 244 -14.89 -3.57 21.56
C TYR A 244 -15.04 -5.10 21.45
N MET A 245 -15.22 -5.63 20.24
CA MET A 245 -15.35 -7.07 19.99
C MET A 245 -14.10 -7.87 20.39
N ARG A 246 -12.90 -7.31 20.20
CA ARG A 246 -11.63 -7.96 20.58
C ARG A 246 -11.33 -7.91 22.08
N SER A 247 -12.02 -7.06 22.84
CA SER A 247 -11.81 -6.87 24.28
C SER A 247 -12.78 -7.72 25.13
N ASN A 248 -13.79 -8.32 24.52
CA ASN A 248 -14.78 -9.21 25.12
C ASN A 248 -14.71 -10.60 24.52
#